data_869831326c633b118985d49259aaf66a
#
_entry.id   869831326c633b118985d49259aaf66a
#
_cell.length_a   1.000
_cell.length_b   1.000
_cell.length_c   1.000
_cell.angle_alpha   90.00
_cell.angle_beta   90.00
_cell.angle_gamma   90.00
#
_symmetry.space_group_name_H-M   'P 1'
#
loop_
_entity.id
_entity.type
_entity.pdbx_description
1 polymer ?
#
loop_
_entity_poly.entity_id
_entity_poly.type
_entity_poly.pdbx_seq_one_letter_code
_entity_poly.pdbx_strand_id
1 'polypeptide(L)'
;MTDSVVTRFAPSPTGFLHIGGARTALFNWLYAKKHGGKMLLRIEDTDRERSTEAAIGAILDGLKWLELGWDGDVIYQFSRAARHREVAEQLLADGKAYRCYATAEELAAMREKARAEGRTRLYDGMWRDRDPATAPSDVKPTIRLRAPQTGETVIEDQVQGRVVWQNENLDDLVLLRGDGNPTYMLAVVVDDHDMGVTHVIRGDDHLINAARQKQIYDAMGWTLPNMSHIPLIHGPDGSKLSKRHGALGVDAYRAMGYLPAALRNYLVRLGWSHGDQEIFSTEEMIAAFDLGSVGRAAARFDFAKLENLNGHYIRHADDQSLVKMFEDVLDHLVPSRNELKAKLNDTTRAQLVKAMPALKERAKTLIELIDGAYFIFADRPLELDPKAQALLTPENRKLIGQLHSALEKVETWSGASTEAALRAFAEENSLKLGAVAQPLRAALTGRTTSPGIFEVLDVLGRQESLARLKDQSTT
;
A
#
# COMPACT_ATOMS: atom_id res chain seq x y z
N MET A 1 22.84 -27.57 -7.73
CA MET A 1 22.77 -26.11 -7.53
C MET A 1 21.29 -25.84 -7.30
N THR A 2 20.89 -25.37 -6.14
CA THR A 2 19.51 -24.92 -5.91
C THR A 2 19.29 -23.71 -6.79
N ASP A 3 18.34 -23.80 -7.73
CA ASP A 3 18.00 -22.67 -8.59
C ASP A 3 17.68 -21.45 -7.71
N SER A 4 18.27 -20.30 -8.07
CA SER A 4 18.02 -19.04 -7.34
C SER A 4 16.51 -18.74 -7.34
N VAL A 5 15.95 -18.37 -6.20
CA VAL A 5 14.54 -18.00 -6.08
C VAL A 5 14.23 -16.79 -6.96
N VAL A 6 13.25 -16.93 -7.84
CA VAL A 6 12.71 -15.84 -8.67
C VAL A 6 11.21 -15.76 -8.43
N THR A 7 10.77 -14.66 -7.82
CA THR A 7 9.35 -14.30 -7.66
C THR A 7 8.98 -13.22 -8.67
N ARG A 8 7.69 -12.89 -8.77
CA ARG A 8 7.23 -11.74 -9.54
C ARG A 8 6.00 -11.10 -8.92
N PHE A 9 5.92 -9.78 -9.00
CA PHE A 9 4.68 -9.05 -8.85
C PHE A 9 4.14 -8.72 -10.24
N ALA A 10 2.88 -9.06 -10.50
CA ALA A 10 2.28 -8.97 -11.83
C ALA A 10 0.92 -8.24 -11.78
N PRO A 11 0.90 -6.90 -11.53
CA PRO A 11 -0.33 -6.15 -11.44
C PRO A 11 -0.94 -5.82 -12.81
N SER A 12 -2.27 -5.83 -12.88
CA SER A 12 -3.02 -5.24 -14.01
C SER A 12 -3.20 -3.74 -13.76
N PRO A 13 -2.81 -2.85 -14.69
CA PRO A 13 -2.81 -1.41 -14.48
C PRO A 13 -4.20 -0.79 -14.72
N THR A 14 -5.18 -1.21 -13.92
CA THR A 14 -6.58 -0.73 -13.97
C THR A 14 -6.88 0.37 -12.95
N GLY A 15 -5.87 0.95 -12.32
CA GLY A 15 -5.95 2.00 -11.31
C GLY A 15 -4.71 2.03 -10.41
N PHE A 16 -4.84 2.66 -9.24
CA PHE A 16 -3.77 2.74 -8.24
C PHE A 16 -3.38 1.37 -7.69
N LEU A 17 -2.17 1.27 -7.12
CA LEU A 17 -1.73 0.08 -6.41
C LEU A 17 -2.63 -0.14 -5.19
N HIS A 18 -3.57 -1.08 -5.32
CA HIS A 18 -4.51 -1.43 -4.25
C HIS A 18 -3.79 -2.10 -3.08
N ILE A 19 -4.27 -1.90 -1.86
CA ILE A 19 -3.64 -2.43 -0.64
C ILE A 19 -3.43 -3.95 -0.67
N GLY A 20 -4.35 -4.71 -1.28
CA GLY A 20 -4.19 -6.16 -1.49
C GLY A 20 -3.06 -6.50 -2.46
N GLY A 21 -2.90 -5.70 -3.53
CA GLY A 21 -1.77 -5.81 -4.45
C GLY A 21 -0.46 -5.46 -3.75
N ALA A 22 -0.44 -4.41 -2.94
CA ALA A 22 0.72 -4.00 -2.15
C ALA A 22 1.18 -5.12 -1.20
N ARG A 23 0.25 -5.82 -0.52
CA ARG A 23 0.59 -6.99 0.29
C ARG A 23 1.17 -8.13 -0.54
N THR A 24 0.58 -8.40 -1.70
CA THR A 24 1.10 -9.42 -2.61
C THR A 24 2.51 -9.09 -3.07
N ALA A 25 2.78 -7.83 -3.44
CA ALA A 25 4.13 -7.36 -3.78
C ALA A 25 5.10 -7.54 -2.60
N LEU A 26 4.69 -7.15 -1.38
CA LEU A 26 5.50 -7.30 -0.18
C LEU A 26 5.88 -8.76 0.08
N PHE A 27 4.92 -9.71 -0.04
CA PHE A 27 5.19 -11.13 0.18
C PHE A 27 6.17 -11.70 -0.86
N ASN A 28 6.02 -11.34 -2.13
CA ASN A 28 6.97 -11.70 -3.18
C ASN A 28 8.37 -11.13 -2.91
N TRP A 29 8.43 -9.86 -2.47
CA TRP A 29 9.68 -9.17 -2.18
C TRP A 29 10.39 -9.79 -0.96
N LEU A 30 9.66 -10.02 0.15
CA LEU A 30 10.22 -10.62 1.36
C LEU A 30 10.77 -12.03 1.09
N TYR A 31 10.00 -12.84 0.36
CA TYR A 31 10.42 -14.19 0.03
C TYR A 31 11.68 -14.22 -0.85
N ALA A 32 11.71 -13.36 -1.88
CA ALA A 32 12.90 -13.23 -2.73
C ALA A 32 14.11 -12.76 -1.92
N LYS A 33 13.97 -11.71 -1.11
CA LYS A 33 15.09 -11.16 -0.31
C LYS A 33 15.62 -12.17 0.71
N LYS A 34 14.74 -12.89 1.42
CA LYS A 34 15.15 -13.95 2.36
C LYS A 34 16.02 -15.02 1.72
N HIS A 35 15.72 -15.39 0.50
CA HIS A 35 16.44 -16.46 -0.22
C HIS A 35 17.58 -15.95 -1.10
N GLY A 36 17.96 -14.66 -1.00
CA GLY A 36 18.98 -14.06 -1.85
C GLY A 36 18.65 -14.11 -3.35
N GLY A 37 17.34 -14.19 -3.66
CA GLY A 37 16.81 -14.28 -5.00
C GLY A 37 16.39 -12.93 -5.58
N LYS A 38 15.50 -12.96 -6.58
CA LYS A 38 15.02 -11.79 -7.32
C LYS A 38 13.51 -11.67 -7.25
N MET A 39 13.00 -10.44 -7.16
CA MET A 39 11.61 -10.12 -7.45
C MET A 39 11.52 -9.35 -8.76
N LEU A 40 10.84 -9.91 -9.75
CA LEU A 40 10.60 -9.27 -11.05
C LEU A 40 9.28 -8.51 -11.04
N LEU A 41 9.15 -7.53 -11.95
CA LEU A 41 7.93 -6.77 -12.13
C LEU A 41 7.40 -6.92 -13.56
N ARG A 42 6.15 -7.39 -13.68
CA ARG A 42 5.44 -7.48 -14.96
C ARG A 42 4.14 -6.69 -14.89
N ILE A 43 3.93 -5.76 -15.79
CA ILE A 43 2.66 -5.04 -15.96
C ILE A 43 1.78 -5.83 -16.92
N GLU A 44 0.62 -6.30 -16.44
CA GLU A 44 -0.33 -7.08 -17.23
C GLU A 44 -1.32 -6.14 -17.97
N ASP A 45 -0.81 -5.48 -19.00
CA ASP A 45 -1.46 -4.43 -19.81
C ASP A 45 -2.14 -4.96 -21.09
N THR A 46 -2.59 -6.21 -21.09
CA THR A 46 -3.25 -6.83 -22.25
C THR A 46 -4.65 -6.24 -22.55
N ASP A 47 -5.31 -5.66 -21.55
CA ASP A 47 -6.54 -4.88 -21.70
C ASP A 47 -6.16 -3.41 -21.94
N ARG A 48 -5.99 -3.03 -23.21
CA ARG A 48 -5.49 -1.70 -23.61
C ARG A 48 -6.45 -0.56 -23.28
N GLU A 49 -7.74 -0.83 -23.21
CA GLU A 49 -8.75 0.20 -22.91
C GLU A 49 -8.66 0.64 -21.44
N ARG A 50 -8.35 -0.29 -20.53
CA ARG A 50 -8.24 -0.02 -19.09
C ARG A 50 -6.82 0.22 -18.60
N SER A 51 -5.81 -0.05 -19.44
CA SER A 51 -4.40 0.11 -19.10
C SER A 51 -3.91 1.50 -19.52
N THR A 52 -3.79 2.41 -18.56
CA THR A 52 -3.32 3.78 -18.82
C THR A 52 -1.92 4.01 -18.28
N GLU A 53 -1.14 4.88 -18.91
CA GLU A 53 0.18 5.30 -18.42
C GLU A 53 0.11 5.87 -16.99
N ALA A 54 -0.95 6.61 -16.67
CA ALA A 54 -1.16 7.14 -15.33
C ALA A 54 -1.34 6.02 -14.28
N ALA A 55 -2.07 4.95 -14.60
CA ALA A 55 -2.24 3.81 -13.71
C ALA A 55 -0.92 3.03 -13.53
N ILE A 56 -0.14 2.86 -14.61
CA ILE A 56 1.19 2.26 -14.54
C ILE A 56 2.10 3.11 -13.64
N GLY A 57 2.16 4.42 -13.88
CA GLY A 57 2.93 5.36 -13.07
C GLY A 57 2.56 5.29 -11.58
N ALA A 58 1.27 5.25 -11.27
CA ALA A 58 0.79 5.14 -9.89
C ALA A 58 1.19 3.82 -9.20
N ILE A 59 1.22 2.70 -9.93
CA ILE A 59 1.71 1.42 -9.40
C ILE A 59 3.21 1.51 -9.09
N LEU A 60 4.00 2.03 -10.02
CA LEU A 60 5.45 2.16 -9.85
C LEU A 60 5.81 3.11 -8.70
N ASP A 61 5.10 4.24 -8.59
CA ASP A 61 5.28 5.19 -7.48
C ASP A 61 4.89 4.56 -6.13
N GLY A 62 3.77 3.86 -6.08
CA GLY A 62 3.34 3.15 -4.86
C GLY A 62 4.35 2.08 -4.40
N LEU A 63 4.93 1.31 -5.31
CA LEU A 63 5.99 0.34 -4.99
C LEU A 63 7.25 1.03 -4.48
N LYS A 64 7.68 2.13 -5.13
CA LYS A 64 8.83 2.93 -4.70
C LYS A 64 8.61 3.54 -3.31
N TRP A 65 7.43 4.11 -3.07
CA TRP A 65 7.10 4.67 -1.76
C TRP A 65 7.09 3.60 -0.67
N LEU A 66 6.59 2.40 -0.97
CA LEU A 66 6.67 1.25 -0.06
C LEU A 66 8.09 0.66 0.03
N GLU A 67 9.07 1.19 -0.67
CA GLU A 67 10.45 0.67 -0.72
C GLU A 67 10.52 -0.81 -1.17
N LEU A 68 9.59 -1.22 -2.02
CA LEU A 68 9.53 -2.55 -2.61
C LEU A 68 10.19 -2.53 -4.00
N GLY A 69 11.51 -2.47 -4.02
CA GLY A 69 12.29 -2.51 -5.26
C GLY A 69 12.18 -3.85 -5.97
N TRP A 70 12.27 -3.83 -7.29
CA TRP A 70 12.31 -5.02 -8.14
C TRP A 70 13.63 -5.11 -8.89
N ASP A 71 13.93 -6.30 -9.40
CA ASP A 71 15.17 -6.59 -10.11
C ASP A 71 14.94 -6.59 -11.63
N GLY A 72 15.84 -5.99 -12.39
CA GLY A 72 15.78 -5.87 -13.85
C GLY A 72 14.75 -4.85 -14.35
N ASP A 73 14.47 -4.94 -15.65
CA ASP A 73 13.52 -4.04 -16.31
C ASP A 73 12.07 -4.44 -16.05
N VAL A 74 11.17 -3.47 -16.13
CA VAL A 74 9.72 -3.74 -16.09
C VAL A 74 9.29 -4.41 -17.39
N ILE A 75 8.66 -5.58 -17.29
CA ILE A 75 8.13 -6.30 -18.44
C ILE A 75 6.68 -5.89 -18.68
N TYR A 76 6.37 -5.50 -19.92
CA TYR A 76 5.01 -5.17 -20.33
C TYR A 76 4.44 -6.34 -21.13
N GLN A 77 3.37 -6.94 -20.63
CA GLN A 77 2.82 -8.19 -21.18
C GLN A 77 2.32 -8.04 -22.61
N PHE A 78 1.70 -6.89 -22.95
CA PHE A 78 1.23 -6.63 -24.31
C PHE A 78 2.36 -6.65 -25.35
N SER A 79 3.55 -6.17 -25.00
CA SER A 79 4.70 -6.17 -25.91
C SER A 79 5.16 -7.58 -26.29
N ARG A 80 4.75 -8.59 -25.52
CA ARG A 80 5.11 -10.00 -25.72
C ARG A 80 4.06 -10.81 -26.50
N ALA A 81 3.01 -10.17 -27.03
CA ALA A 81 1.91 -10.83 -27.74
C ALA A 81 2.37 -11.73 -28.90
N ALA A 82 3.48 -11.41 -29.59
CA ALA A 82 4.05 -12.25 -30.62
C ALA A 82 4.56 -13.60 -30.06
N ARG A 83 5.24 -13.57 -28.91
CA ARG A 83 5.72 -14.78 -28.22
C ARG A 83 4.58 -15.64 -27.71
N HIS A 84 3.52 -15.04 -27.21
CA HIS A 84 2.33 -15.77 -26.76
C HIS A 84 1.64 -16.48 -27.95
N ARG A 85 1.55 -15.83 -29.14
CA ARG A 85 1.03 -16.47 -30.36
C ARG A 85 1.90 -17.63 -30.81
N GLU A 86 3.24 -17.46 -30.82
CA GLU A 86 4.18 -18.52 -31.16
C GLU A 86 3.94 -19.79 -30.33
N VAL A 87 3.79 -19.65 -29.00
CA VAL A 87 3.53 -20.80 -28.11
C VAL A 87 2.17 -21.44 -28.38
N ALA A 88 1.13 -20.65 -28.65
CA ALA A 88 -0.19 -21.21 -28.99
C ALA A 88 -0.16 -21.98 -30.31
N GLU A 89 0.55 -21.47 -31.33
CA GLU A 89 0.72 -22.16 -32.61
C GLU A 89 1.60 -23.43 -32.48
N GLN A 90 2.60 -23.40 -31.60
CA GLN A 90 3.38 -24.58 -31.26
C GLN A 90 2.49 -25.68 -30.65
N LEU A 91 1.66 -25.34 -29.66
CA LEU A 91 0.72 -26.27 -29.04
C LEU A 91 -0.26 -26.85 -30.08
N LEU A 92 -0.67 -26.02 -31.04
CA LEU A 92 -1.53 -26.46 -32.15
C LEU A 92 -0.81 -27.45 -33.07
N ALA A 93 0.44 -27.13 -33.44
CA ALA A 93 1.27 -28.01 -34.29
C ALA A 93 1.56 -29.35 -33.60
N ASP A 94 1.77 -29.35 -32.30
CA ASP A 94 2.06 -30.56 -31.48
C ASP A 94 0.78 -31.37 -31.17
N GLY A 95 -0.41 -30.94 -31.68
CA GLY A 95 -1.69 -31.61 -31.44
C GLY A 95 -2.18 -31.45 -29.97
N LYS A 96 -1.56 -30.55 -29.20
CA LYS A 96 -1.93 -30.21 -27.80
C LYS A 96 -3.00 -29.11 -27.72
N ALA A 97 -3.32 -28.49 -28.85
CA ALA A 97 -4.41 -27.52 -29.00
C ALA A 97 -5.19 -27.80 -30.27
N TYR A 98 -6.30 -27.12 -30.45
CA TYR A 98 -7.15 -27.24 -31.66
C TYR A 98 -7.85 -25.91 -31.96
N ARG A 99 -8.27 -25.73 -33.22
CA ARG A 99 -9.06 -24.59 -33.66
C ARG A 99 -10.53 -24.81 -33.33
N CYS A 100 -11.14 -23.84 -32.66
CA CYS A 100 -12.57 -23.86 -32.30
C CYS A 100 -13.29 -22.74 -33.04
N TYR A 101 -14.28 -23.11 -33.82
CA TYR A 101 -15.12 -22.21 -34.65
C TYR A 101 -16.52 -22.03 -34.04
N ALA A 102 -16.69 -22.30 -32.73
CA ALA A 102 -17.95 -22.06 -32.05
C ALA A 102 -18.31 -20.57 -32.08
N THR A 103 -19.54 -20.25 -32.48
CA THR A 103 -20.06 -18.88 -32.50
C THR A 103 -20.34 -18.37 -31.06
N ALA A 104 -20.57 -17.06 -30.93
CA ALA A 104 -20.94 -16.46 -29.65
C ALA A 104 -22.27 -17.02 -29.12
N GLU A 105 -23.24 -17.25 -30.03
CA GLU A 105 -24.57 -17.80 -29.74
C GLU A 105 -24.46 -19.25 -29.27
N GLU A 106 -23.69 -20.09 -29.98
CA GLU A 106 -23.45 -21.48 -29.56
C GLU A 106 -22.80 -21.54 -28.20
N LEU A 107 -21.78 -20.72 -27.94
CA LEU A 107 -21.11 -20.65 -26.63
C LEU A 107 -22.05 -20.15 -25.54
N ALA A 108 -22.92 -19.20 -25.81
CA ALA A 108 -23.95 -18.73 -24.87
C ALA A 108 -24.94 -19.86 -24.51
N ALA A 109 -25.45 -20.57 -25.50
CA ALA A 109 -26.37 -21.70 -25.31
C ALA A 109 -25.73 -22.83 -24.51
N MET A 110 -24.45 -23.17 -24.79
CA MET A 110 -23.69 -24.18 -24.02
C MET A 110 -23.55 -23.78 -22.56
N ARG A 111 -23.23 -22.50 -22.28
CA ARG A 111 -23.08 -21.97 -20.92
C ARG A 111 -24.40 -22.02 -20.15
N GLU A 112 -25.50 -21.65 -20.80
CA GLU A 112 -26.83 -21.68 -20.19
C GLU A 112 -27.23 -23.11 -19.85
N LYS A 113 -27.06 -24.04 -20.81
CA LYS A 113 -27.33 -25.47 -20.62
C LYS A 113 -26.48 -26.04 -19.47
N ALA A 114 -25.15 -25.76 -19.44
CA ALA A 114 -24.26 -26.23 -18.40
C ALA A 114 -24.68 -25.72 -17.00
N ARG A 115 -25.10 -24.45 -16.90
CA ARG A 115 -25.60 -23.86 -15.66
C ARG A 115 -26.92 -24.52 -15.22
N ALA A 116 -27.83 -24.76 -16.13
CA ALA A 116 -29.11 -25.43 -15.84
C ALA A 116 -28.89 -26.88 -15.35
N GLU A 117 -27.85 -27.54 -15.82
CA GLU A 117 -27.46 -28.90 -15.43
C GLU A 117 -26.51 -28.93 -14.20
N GLY A 118 -26.16 -27.76 -13.61
CA GLY A 118 -25.24 -27.67 -12.47
C GLY A 118 -23.79 -28.05 -12.79
N ARG A 119 -23.39 -28.05 -14.08
CA ARG A 119 -22.05 -28.39 -14.50
C ARG A 119 -21.12 -27.20 -14.38
N THR A 120 -19.90 -27.42 -13.90
CA THR A 120 -18.83 -26.41 -13.82
C THR A 120 -18.10 -26.24 -15.16
N ARG A 121 -18.01 -27.30 -15.97
CA ARG A 121 -17.51 -27.26 -17.33
C ARG A 121 -18.55 -26.63 -18.25
N LEU A 122 -18.21 -25.47 -18.82
CA LEU A 122 -19.15 -24.64 -19.59
C LEU A 122 -19.08 -24.91 -21.10
N TYR A 123 -17.93 -25.37 -21.58
CA TYR A 123 -17.70 -25.73 -22.99
C TYR A 123 -17.71 -27.25 -23.16
N ASP A 124 -18.50 -27.77 -24.07
CA ASP A 124 -18.71 -29.22 -24.24
C ASP A 124 -17.66 -29.94 -25.08
N GLY A 125 -16.75 -29.17 -25.71
CA GLY A 125 -15.72 -29.75 -26.58
C GLY A 125 -16.16 -29.92 -28.04
N MET A 126 -17.24 -29.28 -28.47
CA MET A 126 -17.85 -29.41 -29.79
C MET A 126 -16.87 -29.44 -30.99
N TRP A 127 -15.79 -28.62 -30.92
CA TRP A 127 -14.80 -28.54 -32.00
C TRP A 127 -13.53 -29.36 -31.73
N ARG A 128 -13.46 -30.09 -30.62
CA ARG A 128 -12.25 -30.80 -30.19
C ARG A 128 -11.77 -31.83 -31.18
N ASP A 129 -12.70 -32.61 -31.76
CA ASP A 129 -12.42 -33.70 -32.70
C ASP A 129 -13.17 -33.53 -34.04
N ARG A 130 -13.77 -32.36 -34.23
CA ARG A 130 -14.49 -32.04 -35.48
C ARG A 130 -13.50 -31.57 -36.55
N ASP A 131 -13.77 -31.99 -37.80
CA ASP A 131 -12.97 -31.57 -38.95
C ASP A 131 -13.06 -30.06 -39.17
N PRO A 132 -11.92 -29.32 -39.12
CA PRO A 132 -11.91 -27.89 -39.42
C PRO A 132 -12.43 -27.52 -40.81
N ALA A 133 -12.39 -28.44 -41.77
CA ALA A 133 -12.95 -28.21 -43.10
C ALA A 133 -14.48 -28.00 -43.11
N THR A 134 -15.19 -28.41 -42.04
CA THR A 134 -16.60 -28.21 -41.84
C THR A 134 -16.95 -26.86 -41.19
N ALA A 135 -15.96 -26.01 -40.95
CA ALA A 135 -16.13 -24.73 -40.25
C ALA A 135 -16.85 -23.70 -41.13
N PRO A 136 -17.70 -22.84 -40.53
CA PRO A 136 -18.25 -21.67 -41.23
C PRO A 136 -17.12 -20.75 -41.72
N SER A 137 -17.23 -20.29 -42.97
CA SER A 137 -16.16 -19.50 -43.61
C SER A 137 -16.00 -18.08 -43.02
N ASP A 138 -16.99 -17.59 -42.30
CA ASP A 138 -17.06 -16.25 -41.69
C ASP A 138 -16.61 -16.22 -40.23
N VAL A 139 -16.36 -17.39 -39.60
CA VAL A 139 -15.95 -17.48 -38.21
C VAL A 139 -14.44 -17.59 -38.10
N LYS A 140 -13.81 -16.58 -37.47
CA LYS A 140 -12.40 -16.66 -37.10
C LYS A 140 -12.20 -17.60 -35.90
N PRO A 141 -11.36 -18.64 -36.05
CA PRO A 141 -11.17 -19.61 -34.97
C PRO A 141 -10.47 -19.01 -33.74
N THR A 142 -10.88 -19.49 -32.58
CA THR A 142 -10.06 -19.41 -31.36
C THR A 142 -9.17 -20.64 -31.27
N ILE A 143 -8.00 -20.53 -30.63
CA ILE A 143 -7.18 -21.71 -30.32
C ILE A 143 -7.50 -22.11 -28.89
N ARG A 144 -7.88 -23.40 -28.69
CA ARG A 144 -8.16 -23.97 -27.37
C ARG A 144 -7.15 -25.05 -27.03
N LEU A 145 -6.79 -25.12 -25.76
CA LEU A 145 -6.00 -26.22 -25.21
C LEU A 145 -6.79 -27.52 -25.32
N ARG A 146 -6.17 -28.59 -25.72
CA ARG A 146 -6.70 -29.96 -25.63
C ARG A 146 -6.46 -30.49 -24.21
N ALA A 147 -7.25 -29.98 -23.25
CA ALA A 147 -7.09 -30.32 -21.83
C ALA A 147 -7.37 -31.81 -21.55
N PRO A 148 -6.75 -32.43 -20.53
CA PRO A 148 -7.13 -33.78 -20.10
C PRO A 148 -8.61 -33.83 -19.69
N GLN A 149 -9.33 -34.88 -20.13
CA GLN A 149 -10.77 -35.04 -19.84
C GLN A 149 -11.03 -35.98 -18.65
N THR A 150 -10.06 -36.83 -18.32
CA THR A 150 -10.15 -37.81 -17.22
C THR A 150 -8.97 -37.63 -16.26
N GLY A 151 -9.09 -38.18 -15.09
CA GLY A 151 -8.07 -38.06 -14.03
C GLY A 151 -8.14 -36.72 -13.32
N GLU A 152 -7.05 -36.33 -12.68
CA GLU A 152 -6.99 -35.20 -11.76
C GLU A 152 -5.86 -34.23 -12.15
N THR A 153 -6.12 -32.93 -11.95
CA THR A 153 -5.08 -31.90 -11.89
C THR A 153 -4.84 -31.54 -10.44
N VAL A 154 -3.61 -31.69 -9.98
CA VAL A 154 -3.21 -31.47 -8.58
C VAL A 154 -2.23 -30.30 -8.50
N ILE A 155 -2.47 -29.40 -7.57
CA ILE A 155 -1.55 -28.34 -7.17
C ILE A 155 -1.13 -28.59 -5.73
N GLU A 156 0.18 -28.76 -5.51
CA GLU A 156 0.80 -28.76 -4.18
C GLU A 156 1.11 -27.28 -3.83
N ASP A 157 0.16 -26.65 -3.15
CA ASP A 157 0.26 -25.22 -2.81
C ASP A 157 0.90 -25.03 -1.44
N GLN A 158 1.88 -24.13 -1.34
CA GLN A 158 2.65 -23.97 -0.10
C GLN A 158 1.81 -23.32 1.05
N VAL A 159 0.70 -22.66 0.72
CA VAL A 159 -0.22 -22.05 1.70
C VAL A 159 -1.49 -22.88 1.85
N GLN A 160 -2.15 -23.19 0.72
CA GLN A 160 -3.44 -23.90 0.75
C GLN A 160 -3.29 -25.43 0.92
N GLY A 161 -2.07 -25.95 0.72
CA GLY A 161 -1.80 -27.40 0.75
C GLY A 161 -2.20 -28.05 -0.55
N ARG A 162 -2.42 -29.38 -0.52
CA ARG A 162 -2.78 -30.15 -1.70
C ARG A 162 -4.22 -29.86 -2.14
N VAL A 163 -4.39 -29.30 -3.35
CA VAL A 163 -5.70 -28.99 -3.95
C VAL A 163 -5.87 -29.79 -5.23
N VAL A 164 -7.03 -30.46 -5.37
CA VAL A 164 -7.29 -31.41 -6.45
C VAL A 164 -8.53 -30.97 -7.22
N TRP A 165 -8.43 -31.02 -8.55
CA TRP A 165 -9.57 -30.83 -9.45
C TRP A 165 -9.72 -32.04 -10.36
N GLN A 166 -10.97 -32.53 -10.48
CA GLN A 166 -11.30 -33.55 -11.49
C GLN A 166 -11.27 -32.88 -12.86
N ASN A 167 -10.54 -33.48 -13.81
CA ASN A 167 -10.33 -32.91 -15.16
C ASN A 167 -11.63 -32.76 -15.95
N GLU A 168 -12.61 -33.62 -15.70
CA GLU A 168 -13.96 -33.52 -16.29
C GLU A 168 -14.68 -32.20 -15.98
N ASN A 169 -14.28 -31.50 -14.90
CA ASN A 169 -14.83 -30.22 -14.45
C ASN A 169 -14.06 -29.01 -15.00
N LEU A 170 -12.97 -29.23 -15.73
CA LEU A 170 -12.15 -28.15 -16.32
C LEU A 170 -12.43 -28.05 -17.83
N ASP A 171 -12.59 -26.80 -18.31
CA ASP A 171 -12.80 -26.52 -19.73
C ASP A 171 -11.52 -26.65 -20.56
N ASP A 172 -11.67 -26.95 -21.84
CA ASP A 172 -10.64 -26.68 -22.84
C ASP A 172 -10.43 -25.16 -22.96
N LEU A 173 -9.36 -24.67 -22.33
CA LEU A 173 -9.08 -23.24 -22.26
C LEU A 173 -8.93 -22.59 -23.64
N VAL A 174 -9.46 -21.38 -23.81
CA VAL A 174 -9.05 -20.52 -24.92
C VAL A 174 -7.65 -19.99 -24.63
N LEU A 175 -6.71 -20.27 -25.53
CA LEU A 175 -5.33 -19.77 -25.51
C LEU A 175 -5.21 -18.47 -26.30
N LEU A 176 -5.69 -18.49 -27.57
CA LEU A 176 -5.83 -17.28 -28.41
C LEU A 176 -7.27 -17.03 -28.78
N ARG A 177 -7.67 -15.79 -28.78
CA ARG A 177 -8.96 -15.32 -29.27
C ARG A 177 -8.99 -15.26 -30.80
N GLY A 178 -10.17 -15.13 -31.39
CA GLY A 178 -10.34 -15.02 -32.84
C GLY A 178 -9.70 -13.76 -33.45
N ASP A 179 -9.40 -12.75 -32.66
CA ASP A 179 -8.63 -11.57 -33.05
C ASP A 179 -7.10 -11.77 -32.98
N GLY A 180 -6.64 -12.95 -32.55
CA GLY A 180 -5.23 -13.29 -32.37
C GLY A 180 -4.60 -12.78 -31.08
N ASN A 181 -5.39 -12.20 -30.18
CA ASN A 181 -4.88 -11.77 -28.86
C ASN A 181 -4.83 -12.96 -27.88
N PRO A 182 -3.76 -13.09 -27.09
CA PRO A 182 -3.65 -14.13 -26.07
C PRO A 182 -4.67 -13.90 -24.96
N THR A 183 -5.07 -15.00 -24.32
CA THR A 183 -5.79 -14.90 -23.05
C THR A 183 -4.82 -14.73 -21.88
N TYR A 184 -5.34 -14.23 -20.78
CA TYR A 184 -4.61 -14.15 -19.52
C TYR A 184 -3.91 -15.47 -19.14
N MET A 185 -4.60 -16.61 -19.32
CA MET A 185 -4.08 -17.93 -18.94
C MET A 185 -2.80 -18.30 -19.66
N LEU A 186 -2.79 -18.09 -20.98
CA LEU A 186 -1.60 -18.36 -21.81
C LEU A 186 -0.50 -17.35 -21.51
N ALA A 187 -0.83 -16.06 -21.52
CA ALA A 187 0.16 -14.99 -21.38
C ALA A 187 0.96 -15.11 -20.08
N VAL A 188 0.27 -15.37 -18.95
CA VAL A 188 0.93 -15.54 -17.64
C VAL A 188 1.87 -16.74 -17.64
N VAL A 189 1.46 -17.89 -18.19
CA VAL A 189 2.29 -19.11 -18.23
C VAL A 189 3.55 -18.88 -19.05
N VAL A 190 3.40 -18.32 -20.26
CA VAL A 190 4.54 -18.05 -21.15
C VAL A 190 5.51 -17.07 -20.52
N ASP A 191 4.98 -15.99 -19.95
CA ASP A 191 5.82 -14.96 -19.35
C ASP A 191 6.51 -15.47 -18.07
N ASP A 192 5.81 -16.19 -17.20
CA ASP A 192 6.41 -16.78 -15.99
C ASP A 192 7.52 -17.77 -16.36
N HIS A 193 7.34 -18.57 -17.42
CA HIS A 193 8.36 -19.49 -17.94
C HIS A 193 9.57 -18.73 -18.50
N ASP A 194 9.36 -17.81 -19.43
CA ASP A 194 10.43 -17.08 -20.11
C ASP A 194 11.21 -16.15 -19.15
N MET A 195 10.55 -15.64 -18.10
CA MET A 195 11.16 -14.84 -17.02
C MET A 195 11.91 -15.71 -16.00
N GLY A 196 11.84 -17.03 -16.09
CA GLY A 196 12.47 -17.96 -15.16
C GLY A 196 11.87 -17.90 -13.75
N VAL A 197 10.57 -17.60 -13.63
CA VAL A 197 9.87 -17.55 -12.34
C VAL A 197 9.84 -18.94 -11.71
N THR A 198 10.34 -19.03 -10.49
CA THR A 198 10.40 -20.29 -9.72
C THR A 198 9.31 -20.39 -8.66
N HIS A 199 8.77 -19.23 -8.22
CA HIS A 199 7.72 -19.15 -7.19
C HIS A 199 6.65 -18.14 -7.60
N VAL A 200 5.40 -18.58 -7.59
CA VAL A 200 4.21 -17.77 -7.85
C VAL A 200 3.47 -17.54 -6.54
N ILE A 201 3.57 -16.32 -6.01
CA ILE A 201 2.85 -15.88 -4.80
C ILE A 201 1.78 -14.88 -5.23
N ARG A 202 0.48 -15.20 -4.99
CA ARG A 202 -0.65 -14.36 -5.43
C ARG A 202 -1.91 -14.62 -4.61
N GLY A 203 -2.98 -13.87 -4.82
CA GLY A 203 -4.25 -14.05 -4.13
C GLY A 203 -4.90 -15.41 -4.42
N ASP A 204 -5.63 -15.96 -3.44
CA ASP A 204 -6.32 -17.26 -3.53
C ASP A 204 -7.54 -17.24 -4.47
N ASP A 205 -8.00 -16.06 -4.90
CA ASP A 205 -8.98 -15.93 -5.97
C ASP A 205 -8.44 -16.41 -7.35
N HIS A 206 -7.13 -16.62 -7.45
CA HIS A 206 -6.46 -17.24 -8.60
C HIS A 206 -6.21 -18.75 -8.45
N LEU A 207 -6.68 -19.40 -7.38
CA LEU A 207 -6.36 -20.79 -7.12
C LEU A 207 -6.85 -21.75 -8.22
N ILE A 208 -8.07 -21.55 -8.73
CA ILE A 208 -8.58 -22.35 -9.88
C ILE A 208 -7.76 -22.09 -11.16
N ASN A 209 -7.19 -20.88 -11.30
CA ASN A 209 -6.36 -20.55 -12.44
C ASN A 209 -5.05 -21.36 -12.41
N ALA A 210 -4.52 -21.71 -11.24
CA ALA A 210 -3.32 -22.54 -11.12
C ALA A 210 -3.53 -23.91 -11.74
N ALA A 211 -4.67 -24.58 -11.51
CA ALA A 211 -5.00 -25.85 -12.15
C ALA A 211 -5.02 -25.74 -13.68
N ARG A 212 -5.66 -24.71 -14.20
CA ARG A 212 -5.74 -24.45 -15.63
C ARG A 212 -4.40 -24.11 -16.24
N GLN A 213 -3.58 -23.31 -15.56
CA GLN A 213 -2.24 -22.94 -15.99
C GLN A 213 -1.30 -24.16 -15.96
N LYS A 214 -1.42 -25.02 -14.93
CA LYS A 214 -0.67 -26.29 -14.88
C LYS A 214 -0.89 -27.14 -16.15
N GLN A 215 -2.11 -27.23 -16.66
CA GLN A 215 -2.39 -27.98 -17.88
C GLN A 215 -1.66 -27.39 -19.11
N ILE A 216 -1.39 -26.07 -19.14
CA ILE A 216 -0.55 -25.47 -20.20
C ILE A 216 0.91 -25.82 -19.97
N TYR A 217 1.43 -25.73 -18.73
CA TYR A 217 2.80 -26.16 -18.39
C TYR A 217 3.04 -27.62 -18.80
N ASP A 218 2.10 -28.51 -18.43
CA ASP A 218 2.18 -29.94 -18.75
C ASP A 218 2.15 -30.16 -20.28
N ALA A 219 1.31 -29.45 -21.02
CA ALA A 219 1.23 -29.56 -22.47
C ALA A 219 2.50 -29.11 -23.18
N MET A 220 3.18 -28.08 -22.64
CA MET A 220 4.47 -27.59 -23.15
C MET A 220 5.67 -28.41 -22.66
N GLY A 221 5.50 -29.31 -21.69
CA GLY A 221 6.57 -29.99 -21.01
C GLY A 221 7.44 -29.08 -20.14
N TRP A 222 6.89 -27.95 -19.68
CA TRP A 222 7.59 -26.98 -18.82
C TRP A 222 7.42 -27.33 -17.34
N THR A 223 8.42 -26.98 -16.55
CA THR A 223 8.35 -27.14 -15.09
C THR A 223 7.39 -26.09 -14.49
N LEU A 224 6.41 -26.57 -13.72
CA LEU A 224 5.50 -25.71 -12.98
C LEU A 224 6.26 -25.02 -11.84
N PRO A 225 6.15 -23.68 -11.68
CA PRO A 225 6.68 -22.99 -10.52
C PRO A 225 6.02 -23.46 -9.21
N ASN A 226 6.69 -23.28 -8.07
CA ASN A 226 6.07 -23.46 -6.76
C ASN A 226 4.91 -22.49 -6.58
N MET A 227 3.72 -22.99 -6.29
CA MET A 227 2.51 -22.20 -6.15
C MET A 227 2.22 -21.84 -4.69
N SER A 228 1.80 -20.61 -4.43
CA SER A 228 1.45 -20.11 -3.11
C SER A 228 0.29 -19.12 -3.24
N HIS A 229 -0.90 -19.55 -2.82
CA HIS A 229 -2.11 -18.74 -2.89
C HIS A 229 -2.45 -18.19 -1.51
N ILE A 230 -2.19 -16.89 -1.32
CA ILE A 230 -2.41 -16.19 -0.06
C ILE A 230 -3.87 -15.73 0.06
N PRO A 231 -4.50 -15.83 1.24
CA PRO A 231 -5.91 -15.46 1.42
C PRO A 231 -6.13 -13.98 1.14
N LEU A 232 -7.34 -13.62 0.68
CA LEU A 232 -7.72 -12.23 0.45
C LEU A 232 -7.78 -11.44 1.76
N ILE A 233 -7.71 -10.11 1.66
CA ILE A 233 -7.99 -9.21 2.77
C ILE A 233 -9.49 -8.89 2.76
N HIS A 234 -10.11 -8.99 3.93
CA HIS A 234 -11.51 -8.66 4.15
C HIS A 234 -11.66 -7.36 4.93
N GLY A 235 -12.78 -6.69 4.74
CA GLY A 235 -13.18 -5.55 5.55
C GLY A 235 -13.61 -5.95 6.96
N PRO A 236 -13.90 -4.96 7.82
CA PRO A 236 -14.37 -5.22 9.19
C PRO A 236 -15.65 -6.06 9.23
N ASP A 237 -16.52 -5.97 8.22
CA ASP A 237 -17.77 -6.71 8.07
C ASP A 237 -17.57 -8.16 7.58
N GLY A 238 -16.33 -8.58 7.32
CA GLY A 238 -15.99 -9.91 6.81
C GLY A 238 -16.23 -10.10 5.31
N SER A 239 -16.66 -9.09 4.57
CA SER A 239 -16.75 -9.15 3.11
C SER A 239 -15.39 -8.83 2.46
N LYS A 240 -15.19 -9.21 1.19
CA LYS A 240 -13.97 -8.84 0.44
C LYS A 240 -13.76 -7.34 0.54
N LEU A 241 -12.54 -6.93 0.91
CA LEU A 241 -12.18 -5.52 1.07
C LEU A 241 -12.48 -4.75 -0.23
N SER A 242 -13.24 -3.68 -0.11
CA SER A 242 -13.68 -2.85 -1.24
C SER A 242 -13.47 -1.37 -0.93
N LYS A 243 -13.63 -0.49 -1.92
CA LYS A 243 -13.46 0.97 -1.75
C LYS A 243 -14.28 1.53 -0.59
N ARG A 244 -15.51 1.02 -0.34
CA ARG A 244 -16.35 1.42 0.80
C ARG A 244 -15.79 1.02 2.18
N HIS A 245 -14.87 0.08 2.21
CA HIS A 245 -14.20 -0.41 3.43
C HIS A 245 -12.78 0.15 3.59
N GLY A 246 -12.42 1.19 2.82
CA GLY A 246 -11.07 1.75 2.83
C GLY A 246 -10.06 0.96 1.99
N ALA A 247 -10.51 0.16 1.02
CA ALA A 247 -9.64 -0.41 -0.01
C ALA A 247 -9.16 0.70 -0.95
N LEU A 248 -8.36 1.59 -0.39
CA LEU A 248 -7.75 2.71 -1.10
C LEU A 248 -6.47 2.25 -1.80
N GLY A 249 -6.02 3.04 -2.73
CA GLY A 249 -4.67 2.90 -3.26
C GLY A 249 -3.63 3.29 -2.20
N VAL A 250 -2.42 2.83 -2.40
CA VAL A 250 -1.28 3.13 -1.51
C VAL A 250 -1.04 4.64 -1.39
N ASP A 251 -1.30 5.40 -2.45
CA ASP A 251 -1.27 6.86 -2.51
C ASP A 251 -2.18 7.53 -1.47
N ALA A 252 -3.36 6.98 -1.21
CA ALA A 252 -4.27 7.50 -0.20
C ALA A 252 -3.72 7.30 1.22
N TYR A 253 -3.07 6.16 1.51
CA TYR A 253 -2.40 5.95 2.81
C TYR A 253 -1.24 6.92 3.01
N ARG A 254 -0.47 7.19 1.95
CA ARG A 254 0.57 8.23 1.97
C ARG A 254 -0.04 9.60 2.28
N ALA A 255 -1.11 9.98 1.60
CA ALA A 255 -1.82 11.24 1.86
C ALA A 255 -2.45 11.35 3.25
N MET A 256 -2.82 10.22 3.87
CA MET A 256 -3.26 10.15 5.28
C MET A 256 -2.10 10.26 6.27
N GLY A 257 -0.85 10.29 5.82
CA GLY A 257 0.32 10.45 6.67
C GLY A 257 0.81 9.17 7.33
N TYR A 258 0.50 8.01 6.76
CA TYR A 258 1.12 6.75 7.19
C TYR A 258 2.56 6.65 6.69
N LEU A 259 3.44 6.06 7.51
CA LEU A 259 4.82 5.79 7.15
C LEU A 259 4.91 4.49 6.32
N PRO A 260 5.77 4.43 5.29
CA PRO A 260 5.91 3.21 4.49
C PRO A 260 6.33 1.99 5.31
N ALA A 261 7.23 2.15 6.29
CA ALA A 261 7.65 1.07 7.19
C ALA A 261 6.49 0.54 8.04
N ALA A 262 5.65 1.42 8.58
CA ALA A 262 4.47 1.02 9.35
C ALA A 262 3.46 0.27 8.48
N LEU A 263 3.24 0.74 7.24
CA LEU A 263 2.32 0.08 6.33
C LEU A 263 2.85 -1.29 5.90
N ARG A 264 4.15 -1.44 5.61
CA ARG A 264 4.76 -2.75 5.33
C ARG A 264 4.57 -3.72 6.49
N ASN A 265 4.87 -3.29 7.72
CA ASN A 265 4.69 -4.13 8.91
C ASN A 265 3.21 -4.50 9.11
N TYR A 266 2.30 -3.57 8.91
CA TYR A 266 0.87 -3.86 8.99
C TYR A 266 0.44 -4.89 7.95
N LEU A 267 0.86 -4.71 6.70
CA LEU A 267 0.53 -5.60 5.58
C LEU A 267 1.08 -7.01 5.75
N VAL A 268 2.31 -7.16 6.25
CA VAL A 268 2.87 -8.49 6.47
C VAL A 268 2.07 -9.25 7.53
N ARG A 269 1.59 -8.56 8.57
CA ARG A 269 0.75 -9.15 9.63
C ARG A 269 -0.68 -9.51 9.15
N LEU A 270 -1.10 -9.02 7.99
CA LEU A 270 -2.38 -9.43 7.39
C LEU A 270 -2.24 -10.78 6.70
N GLY A 271 -2.25 -11.83 7.50
CA GLY A 271 -2.21 -13.23 7.07
C GLY A 271 -0.91 -13.97 7.34
N TRP A 272 0.14 -13.30 7.84
CA TRP A 272 1.36 -13.94 8.30
C TRP A 272 1.64 -13.60 9.77
N SER A 273 2.28 -14.51 10.50
CA SER A 273 2.69 -14.31 11.89
C SER A 273 4.02 -15.00 12.20
N HIS A 274 4.75 -14.44 13.14
CA HIS A 274 5.98 -15.01 13.68
C HIS A 274 5.93 -14.95 15.21
N GLY A 275 5.46 -16.02 15.83
CA GLY A 275 5.17 -16.03 17.27
C GLY A 275 4.24 -14.87 17.67
N ASP A 276 4.56 -14.23 18.79
CA ASP A 276 3.82 -13.08 19.33
C ASP A 276 4.38 -11.72 18.88
N GLN A 277 5.41 -11.69 18.04
CA GLN A 277 6.02 -10.45 17.58
C GLN A 277 5.05 -9.70 16.65
N GLU A 278 4.82 -8.42 16.95
CA GLU A 278 3.93 -7.56 16.17
C GLU A 278 4.68 -6.46 15.40
N ILE A 279 5.83 -6.05 15.88
CA ILE A 279 6.64 -4.96 15.33
C ILE A 279 7.92 -5.55 14.80
N PHE A 280 8.23 -5.23 13.54
CA PHE A 280 9.39 -5.75 12.82
C PHE A 280 10.13 -4.63 12.11
N SER A 281 11.45 -4.59 12.21
CA SER A 281 12.26 -3.89 11.22
C SER A 281 12.14 -4.56 9.86
N THR A 282 12.59 -3.90 8.80
CA THR A 282 12.60 -4.49 7.46
C THR A 282 13.49 -5.74 7.41
N GLU A 283 14.63 -5.70 8.08
CA GLU A 283 15.60 -6.79 8.19
C GLU A 283 15.01 -7.99 8.95
N GLU A 284 14.30 -7.74 10.05
CA GLU A 284 13.61 -8.78 10.80
C GLU A 284 12.49 -9.42 9.98
N MET A 285 11.71 -8.62 9.23
CA MET A 285 10.69 -9.16 8.32
C MET A 285 11.33 -10.08 7.28
N ILE A 286 12.42 -9.66 6.64
CA ILE A 286 13.13 -10.47 5.64
C ILE A 286 13.64 -11.77 6.27
N ALA A 287 14.27 -11.71 7.43
CA ALA A 287 14.85 -12.86 8.10
C ALA A 287 13.78 -13.88 8.55
N ALA A 288 12.64 -13.39 9.07
CA ALA A 288 11.60 -14.22 9.64
C ALA A 288 10.60 -14.76 8.61
N PHE A 289 10.30 -14.02 7.54
CA PHE A 289 9.22 -14.34 6.61
C PHE A 289 9.37 -15.71 5.96
N ASP A 290 8.31 -16.52 6.01
CA ASP A 290 8.19 -17.76 5.23
C ASP A 290 6.72 -18.02 4.85
N LEU A 291 6.51 -18.77 3.77
CA LEU A 291 5.19 -19.08 3.24
C LEU A 291 4.44 -20.13 4.09
N GLY A 292 5.16 -20.97 4.82
CA GLY A 292 4.56 -21.97 5.71
C GLY A 292 3.86 -21.36 6.92
N SER A 293 4.24 -20.13 7.30
CA SER A 293 3.61 -19.37 8.39
C SER A 293 2.49 -18.44 7.91
N VAL A 294 2.13 -18.48 6.62
CA VAL A 294 0.95 -17.77 6.11
C VAL A 294 -0.31 -18.55 6.42
N GLY A 295 -1.25 -17.93 7.14
CA GLY A 295 -2.54 -18.53 7.47
C GLY A 295 -3.43 -18.68 6.22
N ARG A 296 -4.33 -19.67 6.25
CA ARG A 296 -5.30 -19.92 5.16
C ARG A 296 -6.56 -19.06 5.26
N ALA A 297 -6.85 -18.53 6.45
CA ALA A 297 -8.02 -17.69 6.68
C ALA A 297 -7.79 -16.26 6.22
N ALA A 298 -8.85 -15.63 5.68
CA ALA A 298 -8.82 -14.23 5.31
C ALA A 298 -8.52 -13.33 6.52
N ALA A 299 -7.57 -12.43 6.38
CA ALA A 299 -7.26 -11.43 7.38
C ALA A 299 -8.23 -10.24 7.28
N ARG A 300 -8.60 -9.64 8.42
CA ARG A 300 -9.46 -8.47 8.47
C ARG A 300 -8.65 -7.20 8.62
N PHE A 301 -8.98 -6.20 7.79
CA PHE A 301 -8.37 -4.88 7.86
C PHE A 301 -8.92 -4.09 9.05
N ASP A 302 -8.05 -3.50 9.85
CA ASP A 302 -8.38 -2.71 11.05
C ASP A 302 -7.56 -1.42 11.06
N PHE A 303 -8.24 -0.29 10.84
CA PHE A 303 -7.60 1.03 10.82
C PHE A 303 -7.03 1.43 12.17
N ALA A 304 -7.69 1.10 13.28
CA ALA A 304 -7.20 1.46 14.61
C ALA A 304 -5.84 0.78 14.92
N LYS A 305 -5.70 -0.48 14.51
CA LYS A 305 -4.41 -1.18 14.61
C LYS A 305 -3.33 -0.55 13.74
N LEU A 306 -3.68 -0.17 12.50
CA LEU A 306 -2.73 0.50 11.60
C LEU A 306 -2.28 1.86 12.18
N GLU A 307 -3.20 2.67 12.70
CA GLU A 307 -2.88 3.95 13.36
C GLU A 307 -1.97 3.78 14.58
N ASN A 308 -2.27 2.79 15.45
CA ASN A 308 -1.47 2.51 16.62
C ASN A 308 -0.05 2.09 16.25
N LEU A 309 0.06 1.23 15.24
CA LEU A 309 1.35 0.78 14.70
C LEU A 309 2.12 1.96 14.08
N ASN A 310 1.44 2.80 13.29
CA ASN A 310 2.06 3.98 12.69
C ASN A 310 2.58 4.96 13.75
N GLY A 311 1.80 5.22 14.80
CA GLY A 311 2.24 6.02 15.95
C GLY A 311 3.48 5.43 16.66
N HIS A 312 3.58 4.11 16.72
CA HIS A 312 4.80 3.46 17.23
C HIS A 312 6.01 3.79 16.35
N TYR A 313 5.89 3.63 15.03
CA TYR A 313 6.99 3.95 14.09
C TYR A 313 7.36 5.43 14.12
N ILE A 314 6.39 6.36 14.22
CA ILE A 314 6.65 7.80 14.36
C ILE A 314 7.48 8.08 15.61
N ARG A 315 7.11 7.53 16.77
CA ARG A 315 7.83 7.76 18.03
C ARG A 315 9.27 7.27 18.01
N HIS A 316 9.55 6.18 17.27
CA HIS A 316 10.89 5.56 17.22
C HIS A 316 11.70 6.02 16.01
N ALA A 317 11.13 6.78 15.10
CA ALA A 317 11.84 7.32 13.95
C ALA A 317 12.83 8.42 14.37
N ASP A 318 13.90 8.55 13.61
CA ASP A 318 14.85 9.66 13.72
C ASP A 318 14.19 10.99 13.39
N ASP A 319 14.47 12.02 14.17
CA ASP A 319 13.82 13.32 14.09
C ASP A 319 14.09 14.03 12.76
N GLN A 320 15.29 13.93 12.21
CA GLN A 320 15.63 14.51 10.90
C GLN A 320 14.92 13.77 9.76
N SER A 321 14.83 12.44 9.86
CA SER A 321 14.09 11.61 8.92
C SER A 321 12.60 11.95 8.94
N LEU A 322 12.01 12.20 10.12
CA LEU A 322 10.62 12.64 10.23
C LEU A 322 10.37 14.00 9.58
N VAL A 323 11.31 14.96 9.73
CA VAL A 323 11.21 16.27 9.05
C VAL A 323 11.20 16.09 7.54
N LYS A 324 12.05 15.20 7.00
CA LYS A 324 12.05 14.89 5.57
C LYS A 324 10.73 14.26 5.11
N MET A 325 10.21 13.30 5.88
CA MET A 325 8.91 12.68 5.58
C MET A 325 7.74 13.68 5.69
N PHE A 326 7.83 14.62 6.64
CA PHE A 326 6.91 15.75 6.76
C PHE A 326 6.92 16.61 5.48
N GLU A 327 8.09 16.94 4.94
CA GLU A 327 8.21 17.70 3.68
C GLU A 327 7.63 16.91 2.50
N ASP A 328 7.99 15.63 2.38
CA ASP A 328 7.55 14.77 1.28
C ASP A 328 6.02 14.60 1.26
N VAL A 329 5.38 14.47 2.42
CA VAL A 329 3.94 14.28 2.48
C VAL A 329 3.17 15.54 2.05
N LEU A 330 3.74 16.74 2.23
CA LEU A 330 3.09 17.99 1.80
C LEU A 330 2.79 18.02 0.30
N ASP A 331 3.58 17.33 -0.52
CA ASP A 331 3.36 17.21 -1.97
C ASP A 331 2.13 16.35 -2.33
N HIS A 332 1.67 15.53 -1.41
CA HIS A 332 0.54 14.62 -1.58
C HIS A 332 -0.75 15.07 -0.86
N LEU A 333 -0.67 16.21 -0.17
CA LEU A 333 -1.84 16.78 0.52
C LEU A 333 -2.67 17.67 -0.42
N VAL A 334 -3.91 17.92 0.00
CA VAL A 334 -4.79 18.88 -0.70
C VAL A 334 -4.17 20.28 -0.76
N PRO A 335 -4.51 21.08 -1.80
CA PRO A 335 -3.90 22.39 -2.05
C PRO A 335 -3.89 23.36 -0.85
N SER A 336 -4.84 23.24 0.06
CA SER A 336 -4.94 24.07 1.28
C SER A 336 -3.74 23.96 2.24
N ARG A 337 -2.88 22.93 2.10
CA ARG A 337 -1.66 22.77 2.91
C ARG A 337 -0.37 23.05 2.13
N ASN A 338 -0.44 23.35 0.83
CA ASN A 338 0.71 23.72 0.03
C ASN A 338 1.39 25.02 0.51
N GLU A 339 0.65 25.90 1.17
CA GLU A 339 1.21 27.12 1.77
C GLU A 339 2.29 26.84 2.82
N LEU A 340 2.19 25.69 3.54
CA LEU A 340 3.20 25.28 4.52
C LEU A 340 4.53 24.99 3.83
N LYS A 341 4.52 24.45 2.62
CA LYS A 341 5.72 24.16 1.85
C LYS A 341 6.49 25.43 1.49
N ALA A 342 5.78 26.52 1.17
CA ALA A 342 6.39 27.82 0.89
C ALA A 342 7.08 28.44 2.13
N LYS A 343 6.68 28.03 3.33
CA LYS A 343 7.24 28.49 4.61
C LYS A 343 8.43 27.64 5.10
N LEU A 344 8.73 26.54 4.42
CA LEU A 344 9.88 25.70 4.75
C LEU A 344 11.17 26.39 4.31
N ASN A 345 12.01 26.69 5.29
CA ASN A 345 13.36 27.24 5.11
C ASN A 345 14.27 26.65 6.20
N ASP A 346 15.54 26.96 6.21
CA ASP A 346 16.51 26.39 7.15
C ASP A 346 16.13 26.65 8.60
N THR A 347 15.57 27.84 8.91
CA THR A 347 15.11 28.20 10.24
C THR A 347 13.94 27.33 10.70
N THR A 348 12.89 27.23 9.86
CA THR A 348 11.71 26.42 10.18
C THR A 348 12.03 24.93 10.22
N ARG A 349 12.97 24.44 9.41
CA ARG A 349 13.47 23.05 9.50
C ARG A 349 14.19 22.80 10.82
N ALA A 350 15.08 23.70 11.24
CA ALA A 350 15.75 23.60 12.53
C ALA A 350 14.75 23.61 13.69
N GLN A 351 13.72 24.46 13.61
CA GLN A 351 12.62 24.50 14.60
C GLN A 351 11.81 23.20 14.61
N LEU A 352 11.52 22.61 13.43
CA LEU A 352 10.84 21.32 13.34
C LEU A 352 11.67 20.20 13.99
N VAL A 353 12.97 20.10 13.68
CA VAL A 353 13.85 19.10 14.31
C VAL A 353 13.85 19.27 15.84
N LYS A 354 13.93 20.51 16.31
CA LYS A 354 13.91 20.82 17.75
C LYS A 354 12.58 20.48 18.42
N ALA A 355 11.46 20.65 17.72
CA ALA A 355 10.13 20.34 18.21
C ALA A 355 9.77 18.84 18.12
N MET A 356 10.47 18.10 17.25
CA MET A 356 10.10 16.73 16.88
C MET A 356 9.94 15.77 18.06
N PRO A 357 10.83 15.75 19.08
CA PRO A 357 10.66 14.88 20.25
C PRO A 357 9.32 15.06 20.97
N ALA A 358 8.84 16.31 21.08
CA ALA A 358 7.57 16.60 21.74
C ALA A 358 6.35 16.38 20.80
N LEU A 359 6.52 16.58 19.50
CA LEU A 359 5.48 16.39 18.50
C LEU A 359 5.18 14.89 18.30
N LYS A 360 6.20 14.06 18.13
CA LYS A 360 6.06 12.63 17.81
C LYS A 360 5.45 11.78 18.93
N GLU A 361 5.53 12.23 20.18
CA GLU A 361 4.95 11.51 21.33
C GLU A 361 3.41 11.33 21.21
N ARG A 362 2.74 12.27 20.58
CA ARG A 362 1.28 12.32 20.49
C ARG A 362 0.74 12.03 19.09
N ALA A 363 1.57 12.16 18.07
CA ALA A 363 1.17 11.97 16.69
C ALA A 363 1.06 10.48 16.33
N LYS A 364 -0.04 10.10 15.72
CA LYS A 364 -0.24 8.79 15.11
C LYS A 364 -0.03 8.80 13.60
N THR A 365 -0.08 9.99 12.98
CA THR A 365 0.15 10.19 11.55
C THR A 365 1.02 11.42 11.32
N LEU A 366 1.63 11.53 10.14
CA LEU A 366 2.33 12.74 9.73
C LEU A 366 1.38 13.96 9.66
N ILE A 367 0.09 13.74 9.43
CA ILE A 367 -0.90 14.81 9.41
C ILE A 367 -1.07 15.39 10.81
N GLU A 368 -1.20 14.54 11.82
CA GLU A 368 -1.28 15.01 13.23
C GLU A 368 0.01 15.71 13.66
N LEU A 369 1.15 15.26 13.14
CA LEU A 369 2.45 15.90 13.38
C LEU A 369 2.49 17.29 12.74
N ILE A 370 1.99 17.45 11.49
CA ILE A 370 1.84 18.74 10.81
C ILE A 370 0.93 19.67 11.62
N ASP A 371 -0.21 19.18 12.06
CA ASP A 371 -1.17 19.96 12.83
C ASP A 371 -0.58 20.39 14.20
N GLY A 372 0.21 19.52 14.83
CA GLY A 372 0.94 19.84 16.06
C GLY A 372 2.04 20.88 15.87
N ALA A 373 2.66 20.91 14.67
CA ALA A 373 3.73 21.87 14.33
C ALA A 373 3.20 23.22 13.82
N TYR A 374 1.88 23.43 13.74
CA TYR A 374 1.26 24.65 13.18
C TYR A 374 1.88 25.94 13.73
N PHE A 375 2.20 26.00 15.04
CA PHE A 375 2.73 27.19 15.69
C PHE A 375 4.08 27.67 15.12
N ILE A 376 4.85 26.78 14.45
CA ILE A 376 6.13 27.11 13.79
C ILE A 376 5.88 27.96 12.54
N PHE A 377 4.77 27.69 11.84
CA PHE A 377 4.44 28.28 10.54
C PHE A 377 3.43 29.43 10.62
N ALA A 378 2.87 29.69 11.81
CA ALA A 378 1.84 30.68 11.99
C ALA A 378 2.39 32.11 11.80
N ASP A 379 1.74 32.88 10.94
CA ASP A 379 2.05 34.30 10.73
C ASP A 379 1.58 35.16 11.89
N ARG A 380 2.16 36.35 12.05
CA ARG A 380 1.75 37.36 13.04
C ARG A 380 0.95 38.48 12.35
N PRO A 381 -0.13 38.99 13.02
CA PRO A 381 -0.71 38.49 14.27
C PRO A 381 -1.34 37.10 14.12
N LEU A 382 -1.27 36.30 15.22
CA LEU A 382 -1.77 34.93 15.19
C LEU A 382 -3.28 34.89 14.94
N GLU A 383 -3.72 34.00 14.07
CA GLU A 383 -5.13 33.60 13.97
C GLU A 383 -5.47 32.71 15.16
N LEU A 384 -6.44 33.18 15.97
CA LEU A 384 -6.90 32.48 17.18
C LEU A 384 -8.04 31.54 16.84
N ASP A 385 -7.97 30.29 17.26
CA ASP A 385 -9.13 29.42 17.23
C ASP A 385 -10.21 29.92 18.24
N PRO A 386 -11.49 29.52 18.09
CA PRO A 386 -12.56 29.99 18.96
C PRO A 386 -12.32 29.73 20.46
N LYS A 387 -11.60 28.63 20.79
CA LYS A 387 -11.29 28.31 22.20
C LYS A 387 -10.16 29.19 22.73
N ALA A 388 -9.12 29.42 21.95
CA ALA A 388 -8.04 30.33 22.30
C ALA A 388 -8.55 31.76 22.42
N GLN A 389 -9.41 32.21 21.50
CA GLN A 389 -10.03 33.53 21.57
C GLN A 389 -10.87 33.69 22.83
N ALA A 390 -11.69 32.71 23.18
CA ALA A 390 -12.50 32.75 24.42
C ALA A 390 -11.64 32.74 25.69
N LEU A 391 -10.47 32.10 25.65
CA LEU A 391 -9.54 32.03 26.77
C LEU A 391 -8.79 33.36 27.00
N LEU A 392 -8.56 34.15 25.97
CA LEU A 392 -7.85 35.42 26.04
C LEU A 392 -8.80 36.57 26.47
N THR A 393 -9.39 36.45 27.66
CA THR A 393 -10.17 37.50 28.31
C THR A 393 -9.33 38.74 28.64
N PRO A 394 -9.91 39.91 28.95
CA PRO A 394 -9.14 41.09 29.36
C PRO A 394 -8.20 40.82 30.52
N GLU A 395 -8.59 40.00 31.51
CA GLU A 395 -7.78 39.62 32.66
C GLU A 395 -6.59 38.77 32.21
N ASN A 396 -6.82 37.78 31.31
CA ASN A 396 -5.76 36.95 30.77
C ASN A 396 -4.81 37.73 29.85
N ARG A 397 -5.30 38.71 29.11
CA ARG A 397 -4.43 39.61 28.32
C ARG A 397 -3.55 40.49 29.19
N LYS A 398 -4.06 40.96 30.34
CA LYS A 398 -3.22 41.65 31.35
C LYS A 398 -2.18 40.71 31.94
N LEU A 399 -2.55 39.47 32.26
CA LEU A 399 -1.60 38.43 32.71
C LEU A 399 -0.52 38.18 31.65
N ILE A 400 -0.87 38.10 30.38
CA ILE A 400 0.12 37.94 29.27
C ILE A 400 1.11 39.11 29.26
N GLY A 401 0.69 40.35 29.48
CA GLY A 401 1.59 41.50 29.59
C GLY A 401 2.58 41.38 30.76
N GLN A 402 2.13 40.87 31.92
CA GLN A 402 3.01 40.60 33.06
C GLN A 402 3.99 39.46 32.77
N LEU A 403 3.53 38.38 32.11
CA LEU A 403 4.38 37.26 31.67
C LEU A 403 5.43 37.69 30.62
N HIS A 404 5.05 38.58 29.71
CA HIS A 404 5.98 39.20 28.77
C HIS A 404 7.17 39.86 29.52
N SER A 405 6.83 40.74 30.51
CA SER A 405 7.84 41.45 31.31
C SER A 405 8.73 40.52 32.17
N ALA A 406 8.17 39.41 32.66
CA ALA A 406 8.94 38.41 33.41
C ALA A 406 9.90 37.65 32.48
N LEU A 407 9.42 37.24 31.30
CA LEU A 407 10.22 36.50 30.31
C LEU A 407 11.29 37.38 29.63
N GLU A 408 11.05 38.68 29.51
CA GLU A 408 12.01 39.65 28.97
C GLU A 408 13.31 39.72 29.81
N LYS A 409 13.25 39.41 31.10
CA LYS A 409 14.42 39.36 32.01
C LYS A 409 15.24 38.10 31.90
N VAL A 410 14.79 37.09 31.17
CA VAL A 410 15.51 35.83 30.99
C VAL A 410 16.74 36.06 30.09
N GLU A 411 17.94 36.00 30.64
CA GLU A 411 19.18 36.27 29.88
C GLU A 411 19.50 35.13 28.91
N THR A 412 19.51 33.90 29.39
CA THR A 412 19.72 32.70 28.55
C THR A 412 18.42 32.03 28.25
N TRP A 413 18.01 32.06 26.96
CA TRP A 413 16.72 31.52 26.54
C TRP A 413 16.80 30.02 26.27
N SER A 414 16.11 29.24 27.09
CA SER A 414 15.94 27.78 26.95
C SER A 414 14.63 27.35 27.60
N GLY A 415 14.15 26.12 27.29
CA GLY A 415 12.96 25.55 27.94
C GLY A 415 13.09 25.57 29.47
N ALA A 416 14.25 25.19 30.02
CA ALA A 416 14.49 25.15 31.44
C ALA A 416 14.49 26.54 32.12
N SER A 417 15.13 27.53 31.51
CA SER A 417 15.19 28.89 32.08
C SER A 417 13.83 29.62 31.94
N THR A 418 13.07 29.43 30.85
CA THR A 418 11.73 29.96 30.73
C THR A 418 10.75 29.28 31.70
N GLU A 419 10.88 27.97 31.93
CA GLU A 419 10.12 27.24 32.96
C GLU A 419 10.41 27.80 34.36
N ALA A 420 11.67 27.99 34.72
CA ALA A 420 12.05 28.55 36.01
C ALA A 420 11.46 29.94 36.21
N ALA A 421 11.54 30.82 35.22
CA ALA A 421 10.97 32.16 35.27
C ALA A 421 9.42 32.17 35.45
N LEU A 422 8.72 31.28 34.73
CA LEU A 422 7.26 31.17 34.81
C LEU A 422 6.79 30.52 36.12
N ARG A 423 7.56 29.61 36.70
CA ARG A 423 7.28 29.05 38.04
C ARG A 423 7.47 30.08 39.12
N ALA A 424 8.57 30.85 39.10
CA ALA A 424 8.80 31.96 40.03
C ALA A 424 7.70 33.01 39.95
N PHE A 425 7.31 33.43 38.72
CA PHE A 425 6.20 34.34 38.50
C PHE A 425 4.88 33.80 39.09
N ALA A 426 4.57 32.53 38.89
CA ALA A 426 3.35 31.90 39.41
C ALA A 426 3.35 31.87 40.95
N GLU A 427 4.49 31.58 41.60
CA GLU A 427 4.67 31.58 43.04
C GLU A 427 4.49 33.01 43.63
N GLU A 428 5.20 33.98 43.05
CA GLU A 428 5.10 35.39 43.49
C GLU A 428 3.71 35.95 43.43
N ASN A 429 2.91 35.50 42.46
CA ASN A 429 1.52 35.95 42.25
C ASN A 429 0.47 35.00 42.87
N SER A 430 0.89 33.98 43.63
CA SER A 430 -0.01 32.98 44.24
C SER A 430 -0.92 32.29 43.22
N LEU A 431 -0.41 32.05 41.99
CA LEU A 431 -1.11 31.37 40.88
C LEU A 431 -0.69 29.93 40.75
N LYS A 432 -1.60 29.05 40.32
CA LYS A 432 -1.25 27.71 39.87
C LYS A 432 -0.59 27.79 38.48
N LEU A 433 0.46 26.99 38.24
CA LEU A 433 1.16 26.96 36.94
C LEU A 433 0.19 26.77 35.76
N GLY A 434 -0.83 25.92 35.91
CA GLY A 434 -1.86 25.73 34.87
C GLY A 434 -2.65 26.98 34.49
N ALA A 435 -2.90 27.89 35.48
CA ALA A 435 -3.57 29.17 35.23
C ALA A 435 -2.70 30.14 34.43
N VAL A 436 -1.36 29.98 34.49
CA VAL A 436 -0.40 30.76 33.71
C VAL A 436 -0.21 30.12 32.33
N ALA A 437 -0.07 28.81 32.29
CA ALA A 437 0.34 28.05 31.08
C ALA A 437 -0.75 28.07 29.99
N GLN A 438 -2.03 28.03 30.35
CA GLN A 438 -3.11 27.97 29.35
C GLN A 438 -3.29 29.30 28.56
N PRO A 439 -3.39 30.47 29.19
CA PRO A 439 -3.39 31.74 28.47
C PRO A 439 -2.10 31.95 27.65
N LEU A 440 -0.95 31.59 28.23
CA LEU A 440 0.34 31.66 27.55
C LEU A 440 0.35 30.82 26.28
N ARG A 441 -0.19 29.61 26.32
CA ARG A 441 -0.32 28.72 25.15
C ARG A 441 -1.20 29.37 24.07
N ALA A 442 -2.36 29.88 24.43
CA ALA A 442 -3.24 30.56 23.49
C ALA A 442 -2.53 31.75 22.82
N ALA A 443 -1.80 32.55 23.59
CA ALA A 443 -1.04 33.69 23.08
C ALA A 443 0.13 33.33 22.16
N LEU A 444 0.80 32.22 22.43
CA LEU A 444 1.99 31.79 21.66
C LEU A 444 1.64 30.98 20.42
N THR A 445 0.51 30.26 20.42
CA THR A 445 0.21 29.29 19.36
C THR A 445 -1.11 29.57 18.63
N GLY A 446 -1.94 30.47 19.15
CA GLY A 446 -3.30 30.69 18.63
C GLY A 446 -4.29 29.55 18.97
N ARG A 447 -3.86 28.55 19.76
CA ARG A 447 -4.63 27.34 20.09
C ARG A 447 -4.56 26.99 21.55
N THR A 448 -5.51 26.18 22.03
CA THR A 448 -5.51 25.68 23.43
C THR A 448 -4.74 24.36 23.60
N THR A 449 -4.30 23.74 22.49
CA THR A 449 -3.52 22.50 22.46
C THR A 449 -2.22 22.72 21.68
N SER A 450 -1.09 22.24 22.20
CA SER A 450 0.23 22.28 21.59
C SER A 450 1.15 21.27 22.29
N PRO A 451 2.40 21.09 21.87
CA PRO A 451 3.47 20.55 22.73
C PRO A 451 3.54 21.25 24.08
N GLY A 452 4.38 20.81 24.99
CA GLY A 452 4.59 21.48 26.27
C GLY A 452 4.93 22.95 26.06
N ILE A 453 4.41 23.82 26.93
CA ILE A 453 4.55 25.27 26.72
C ILE A 453 6.01 25.74 26.77
N PHE A 454 6.83 25.06 27.53
CA PHE A 454 8.27 25.36 27.63
C PHE A 454 9.03 24.92 26.39
N GLU A 455 8.65 23.80 25.77
CA GLU A 455 9.17 23.39 24.46
C GLU A 455 8.75 24.39 23.37
N VAL A 456 7.50 24.87 23.39
CA VAL A 456 7.03 25.90 22.45
C VAL A 456 7.86 27.17 22.57
N LEU A 457 8.11 27.66 23.77
CA LEU A 457 8.98 28.84 24.02
C LEU A 457 10.40 28.61 23.50
N ASP A 458 10.95 27.43 23.75
CA ASP A 458 12.30 27.08 23.33
C ASP A 458 12.42 26.96 21.80
N VAL A 459 11.42 26.40 21.13
CA VAL A 459 11.37 26.25 19.67
C VAL A 459 11.20 27.59 18.97
N LEU A 460 10.25 28.45 19.44
CA LEU A 460 10.01 29.77 18.86
C LEU A 460 11.20 30.72 19.08
N GLY A 461 11.93 30.52 20.18
CA GLY A 461 13.02 31.40 20.58
C GLY A 461 12.50 32.72 21.19
N ARG A 462 13.44 33.49 21.75
CA ARG A 462 13.14 34.70 22.52
C ARG A 462 12.36 35.77 21.72
N GLN A 463 12.87 36.10 20.55
CA GLN A 463 12.33 37.23 19.76
C GLN A 463 10.87 36.99 19.35
N GLU A 464 10.59 35.81 18.77
CA GLU A 464 9.26 35.46 18.32
C GLU A 464 8.28 35.27 19.48
N SER A 465 8.72 34.64 20.57
CA SER A 465 7.89 34.44 21.75
C SER A 465 7.44 35.77 22.37
N LEU A 466 8.36 36.68 22.61
CA LEU A 466 8.05 38.00 23.18
C LEU A 466 7.16 38.82 22.23
N ALA A 467 7.41 38.75 20.95
CA ALA A 467 6.61 39.44 19.96
C ALA A 467 5.15 38.94 19.93
N ARG A 468 4.92 37.63 19.98
CA ARG A 468 3.56 37.04 20.07
C ARG A 468 2.83 37.43 21.35
N LEU A 469 3.54 37.44 22.49
CA LEU A 469 2.97 37.86 23.77
C LEU A 469 2.56 39.34 23.72
N LYS A 470 3.40 40.17 23.11
CA LYS A 470 3.09 41.60 22.95
C LYS A 470 1.83 41.81 22.09
N ASP A 471 1.65 41.06 21.00
CA ASP A 471 0.45 41.13 20.14
C ASP A 471 -0.84 40.79 20.88
N GLN A 472 -0.76 39.92 21.88
CA GLN A 472 -1.92 39.43 22.64
C GLN A 472 -2.10 40.10 24.01
N SER A 473 -1.16 40.94 24.45
CA SER A 473 -1.28 41.70 25.70
C SER A 473 -2.14 42.94 25.52
N THR A 474 -2.85 43.36 26.59
CA THR A 474 -3.32 44.73 26.76
C THR A 474 -2.35 45.45 27.69
N THR A 475 -1.95 46.62 27.31
CA THR A 475 -1.19 47.55 28.14
C THR A 475 -1.98 47.95 29.38
#